data_88290db12862aa573cf5b9ad2ea5a698
#
_entry.id   88290db12862aa573cf5b9ad2ea5a698
#
_cell.length_a   1.000
_cell.length_b   1.000
_cell.length_c   1.000
_cell.angle_alpha   90.00
_cell.angle_beta   90.00
_cell.angle_gamma   90.00
#
_symmetry.space_group_name_H-M   'P 1'
#
loop_
_entity.id
_entity.type
_entity.pdbx_description
1 polymer ?
#
loop_
_entity_poly.entity_id
_entity_poly.type
_entity_poly.pdbx_seq_one_letter_code
_entity_poly.pdbx_strand_id
1 'polypeptide(L)'
;MLGYQLISNNVPLKKNNITKSNEKPSNTIVTVNPATEEIIKEYRLISKDEITTLANKSKKAFKEWKKDYRKRSGFLYAFANEFKKEKERLARIATSEMGKTVKEARSEIDKCIWAVEYFADNGGVFLHDEVINTDARKSIVTFEPLGVIASLMPWNFPYWQALRFAAPSLIAGNTIILKPSSVTMQCGLEIERIFEKIGLPDNVFKTVIASSVEAEYLIDSDDVSAVTFTGSVPVGAKVAKHATAQLKKIVLELGGSDPFIVCEDADIDKASSGAVKGRFINCGQSCIASKRFIVVKNVASQFIEKFAEKTEKLRIGDPLSEETDIGPLVNSSALENIDEMVKRSLKEGAELVTGGQRLGKKNDGNEKGYFYKPTILKNVTPKMEVAREETFGPIAPVIVVEDEQEALEIANDTQFGLGASIWTQNLGKAEKYSKLLQAGIVTVNNVVVSDPRVPFGGIKNSGFGRELSKHGMFEFVNIKSIRFYDQLIHHHYVE
;
A
#
# COMPACT_ATOMS: atom_id res chain seq x y z
N MET A 1 36.51 -26.06 -12.30
CA MET A 1 36.75 -24.61 -12.25
C MET A 1 36.06 -23.97 -13.45
N LEU A 2 34.88 -23.42 -13.29
CA LEU A 2 34.18 -22.63 -14.30
C LEU A 2 33.84 -21.29 -13.64
N GLY A 3 34.58 -20.28 -14.08
CA GLY A 3 34.41 -18.90 -13.58
C GLY A 3 33.18 -18.25 -14.20
N TYR A 4 32.26 -17.80 -13.36
CA TYR A 4 31.19 -16.92 -13.75
C TYR A 4 31.68 -15.48 -13.70
N GLN A 5 31.82 -14.85 -14.85
CA GLN A 5 32.00 -13.40 -14.96
C GLN A 5 30.65 -12.72 -14.69
N LEU A 6 30.60 -11.94 -13.63
CA LEU A 6 29.50 -11.02 -13.34
C LEU A 6 29.59 -9.83 -14.32
N ILE A 7 28.61 -9.74 -15.22
CA ILE A 7 28.44 -8.57 -16.09
C ILE A 7 27.82 -7.45 -15.24
N SER A 8 28.61 -6.45 -14.89
CA SER A 8 28.15 -5.23 -14.24
C SER A 8 27.58 -4.26 -15.29
N ASN A 9 26.28 -4.21 -15.43
CA ASN A 9 25.63 -3.11 -16.15
C ASN A 9 25.43 -1.95 -15.18
N ASN A 10 26.36 -1.01 -15.18
CA ASN A 10 26.25 0.27 -14.49
C ASN A 10 25.26 1.19 -15.24
N VAL A 11 24.04 1.28 -14.73
CA VAL A 11 23.13 2.38 -15.06
C VAL A 11 23.51 3.55 -14.16
N PRO A 12 23.88 4.75 -14.69
CA PRO A 12 24.27 5.87 -13.86
C PRO A 12 23.07 6.46 -13.14
N LEU A 13 23.04 6.32 -11.82
CA LEU A 13 22.14 7.08 -10.96
C LEU A 13 22.48 8.58 -11.07
N LYS A 14 21.57 9.39 -11.60
CA LYS A 14 21.68 10.85 -11.56
C LYS A 14 21.84 11.30 -10.10
N LYS A 15 22.98 11.85 -9.77
CA LYS A 15 23.24 12.51 -8.48
C LYS A 15 22.41 13.79 -8.43
N ASN A 16 21.34 13.80 -7.68
CA ASN A 16 20.73 15.04 -7.25
C ASN A 16 21.68 15.71 -6.26
N ASN A 17 22.21 16.86 -6.63
CA ASN A 17 22.98 17.73 -5.75
C ASN A 17 22.04 18.31 -4.67
N ILE A 18 21.92 17.60 -3.56
CA ILE A 18 21.36 18.17 -2.33
C ILE A 18 22.50 18.97 -1.71
N THR A 19 22.41 20.29 -1.77
CA THR A 19 23.23 21.21 -0.98
C THR A 19 23.05 20.85 0.49
N LYS A 20 24.11 20.35 1.13
CA LYS A 20 24.14 20.13 2.58
C LYS A 20 24.12 21.51 3.25
N SER A 21 22.96 21.92 3.72
CA SER A 21 22.89 22.95 4.75
C SER A 21 23.45 22.34 6.06
N ASN A 22 24.38 23.05 6.69
CA ASN A 22 25.00 22.71 7.97
C ASN A 22 24.04 22.97 9.17
N GLU A 23 22.76 22.74 9.03
CA GLU A 23 21.82 22.76 10.14
C GLU A 23 21.88 21.43 10.88
N LYS A 24 22.01 21.47 12.21
CA LYS A 24 21.85 20.30 13.06
C LYS A 24 20.51 19.65 12.68
N PRO A 25 20.45 18.32 12.48
CA PRO A 25 19.18 17.67 12.20
C PRO A 25 18.16 18.06 13.29
N SER A 26 17.03 18.64 12.87
CA SER A 26 15.96 18.99 13.81
C SER A 26 15.49 17.71 14.47
N ASN A 27 15.42 17.72 15.82
CA ASN A 27 14.94 16.56 16.58
C ASN A 27 13.40 16.47 16.54
N THR A 28 12.78 17.08 15.53
CA THR A 28 11.32 17.19 15.38
C THR A 28 10.87 16.96 13.94
N ILE A 29 9.63 16.53 13.81
CA ILE A 29 8.88 16.44 12.54
C ILE A 29 7.66 17.34 12.65
N VAL A 30 7.36 18.08 11.58
CA VAL A 30 6.19 18.96 11.49
C VAL A 30 5.21 18.37 10.47
N THR A 31 3.93 18.24 10.85
CA THR A 31 2.83 17.92 9.93
C THR A 31 2.16 19.18 9.43
N VAL A 32 1.78 19.20 8.15
CA VAL A 32 1.20 20.34 7.46
C VAL A 32 -0.07 19.92 6.77
N ASN A 33 -1.11 20.73 6.84
CA ASN A 33 -2.37 20.50 6.12
C ASN A 33 -2.16 20.83 4.62
N PRO A 34 -2.28 19.86 3.70
CA PRO A 34 -2.01 20.08 2.28
C PRO A 34 -3.04 20.95 1.56
N ALA A 35 -4.22 21.18 2.17
CA ALA A 35 -5.23 22.05 1.60
C ALA A 35 -5.03 23.54 1.99
N THR A 36 -4.46 23.82 3.17
CA THR A 36 -4.27 25.18 3.71
C THR A 36 -2.82 25.59 3.83
N GLU A 37 -1.88 24.65 3.73
CA GLU A 37 -0.43 24.81 3.97
C GLU A 37 -0.09 25.26 5.41
N GLU A 38 -1.03 25.10 6.32
CA GLU A 38 -0.87 25.45 7.74
C GLU A 38 -0.22 24.31 8.52
N ILE A 39 0.65 24.64 9.46
CA ILE A 39 1.22 23.68 10.40
C ILE A 39 0.10 23.14 11.29
N ILE A 40 -0.03 21.80 11.32
CA ILE A 40 -0.97 21.11 12.21
C ILE A 40 -0.31 20.89 13.58
N LYS A 41 0.88 20.27 13.58
CA LYS A 41 1.55 19.90 14.81
C LYS A 41 3.03 19.59 14.61
N GLU A 42 3.82 19.84 15.64
CA GLU A 42 5.22 19.45 15.75
C GLU A 42 5.37 18.26 16.70
N TYR A 43 6.21 17.29 16.33
CA TYR A 43 6.44 16.07 17.09
C TYR A 43 7.94 15.86 17.34
N ARG A 44 8.29 15.46 18.55
CA ARG A 44 9.66 15.05 18.90
C ARG A 44 9.97 13.67 18.35
N LEU A 45 11.14 13.51 17.74
CA LEU A 45 11.64 12.20 17.30
C LEU A 45 12.02 11.32 18.51
N ILE A 46 11.76 10.03 18.37
CA ILE A 46 12.23 9.02 19.32
C ILE A 46 13.74 8.85 19.20
N SER A 47 14.43 8.68 20.31
CA SER A 47 15.87 8.41 20.31
C SER A 47 16.16 6.92 20.07
N LYS A 48 17.41 6.60 19.72
CA LYS A 48 17.89 5.21 19.58
C LYS A 48 17.70 4.40 20.87
N ASP A 49 18.01 4.99 22.02
CA ASP A 49 17.89 4.29 23.32
C ASP A 49 16.43 4.02 23.69
N GLU A 50 15.53 4.96 23.36
CA GLU A 50 14.08 4.76 23.52
C GLU A 50 13.57 3.64 22.62
N ILE A 51 14.04 3.56 21.35
CA ILE A 51 13.70 2.46 20.41
C ILE A 51 14.15 1.11 20.99
N THR A 52 15.41 1.01 21.44
CA THR A 52 15.95 -0.21 22.04
C THR A 52 15.13 -0.64 23.27
N THR A 53 14.81 0.32 24.15
CA THR A 53 13.97 0.07 25.30
C THR A 53 12.58 -0.41 24.94
N LEU A 54 11.96 0.21 23.93
CA LEU A 54 10.61 -0.12 23.47
C LEU A 54 10.58 -1.52 22.84
N ALA A 55 11.53 -1.84 21.96
CA ALA A 55 11.63 -3.15 21.32
C ALA A 55 11.75 -4.28 22.36
N ASN A 56 12.59 -4.08 23.40
CA ASN A 56 12.72 -5.03 24.49
C ASN A 56 11.41 -5.18 25.32
N LYS A 57 10.71 -4.09 25.60
CA LYS A 57 9.40 -4.14 26.27
C LYS A 57 8.38 -4.88 25.44
N SER A 58 8.35 -4.64 24.12
CA SER A 58 7.44 -5.32 23.17
C SER A 58 7.75 -6.83 23.10
N LYS A 59 9.02 -7.22 23.12
CA LYS A 59 9.44 -8.65 23.20
C LYS A 59 9.03 -9.32 24.52
N LYS A 60 9.03 -8.58 25.62
CA LYS A 60 8.49 -9.09 26.90
C LYS A 60 6.98 -9.27 26.83
N ALA A 61 6.25 -8.29 26.30
CA ALA A 61 4.80 -8.36 26.12
C ALA A 61 4.39 -9.52 25.21
N PHE A 62 5.14 -9.79 24.17
CA PHE A 62 4.93 -10.92 23.26
C PHE A 62 4.82 -12.26 23.96
N LYS A 63 5.63 -12.53 25.00
CA LYS A 63 5.63 -13.80 25.72
C LYS A 63 4.28 -14.15 26.34
N GLU A 64 3.54 -13.14 26.78
CA GLU A 64 2.20 -13.30 27.37
C GLU A 64 1.12 -13.20 26.29
N TRP A 65 1.26 -12.26 25.35
CA TRP A 65 0.29 -12.00 24.28
C TRP A 65 0.01 -13.22 23.41
N LYS A 66 1.03 -13.99 23.07
CA LYS A 66 0.91 -15.16 22.20
C LYS A 66 0.11 -16.32 22.79
N LYS A 67 -0.12 -16.38 24.10
CA LYS A 67 -0.68 -17.54 24.79
C LYS A 67 -2.18 -17.77 24.57
N ASP A 68 -2.97 -16.69 24.42
CA ASP A 68 -4.42 -16.76 24.43
C ASP A 68 -5.07 -16.16 23.18
N TYR A 69 -5.44 -17.02 22.25
CA TYR A 69 -6.12 -16.60 21.01
C TYR A 69 -7.47 -15.93 21.27
N ARG A 70 -8.31 -16.48 22.18
CA ARG A 70 -9.66 -15.94 22.43
C ARG A 70 -9.59 -14.52 22.97
N LYS A 71 -8.62 -14.27 23.84
CA LYS A 71 -8.36 -12.93 24.37
C LYS A 71 -7.96 -11.95 23.25
N ARG A 72 -7.12 -12.39 22.31
CA ARG A 72 -6.71 -11.56 21.17
C ARG A 72 -7.89 -11.19 20.27
N SER A 73 -8.77 -12.17 19.94
CA SER A 73 -9.99 -11.92 19.17
C SER A 73 -10.91 -10.91 19.87
N GLY A 74 -11.09 -11.03 21.18
CA GLY A 74 -11.87 -10.08 21.98
C GLY A 74 -11.35 -8.63 21.90
N PHE A 75 -10.03 -8.44 21.91
CA PHE A 75 -9.43 -7.10 21.75
C PHE A 75 -9.66 -6.53 20.35
N LEU A 76 -9.59 -7.35 19.29
CA LEU A 76 -9.88 -6.87 17.94
C LEU A 76 -11.34 -6.40 17.78
N TYR A 77 -12.30 -7.13 18.33
CA TYR A 77 -13.71 -6.68 18.36
C TYR A 77 -13.89 -5.38 19.16
N ALA A 78 -13.24 -5.28 20.32
CA ALA A 78 -13.30 -4.06 21.12
C ALA A 78 -12.70 -2.87 20.36
N PHE A 79 -11.59 -3.09 19.66
CA PHE A 79 -10.97 -2.07 18.79
C PHE A 79 -11.90 -1.65 17.66
N ALA A 80 -12.48 -2.57 16.91
CA ALA A 80 -13.40 -2.29 15.81
C ALA A 80 -14.60 -1.44 16.28
N ASN A 81 -15.19 -1.81 17.42
CA ASN A 81 -16.29 -1.07 18.03
C ASN A 81 -15.89 0.35 18.43
N GLU A 82 -14.72 0.54 19.04
CA GLU A 82 -14.28 1.86 19.47
C GLU A 82 -13.85 2.72 18.27
N PHE A 83 -13.19 2.13 17.27
CA PHE A 83 -12.82 2.78 16.02
C PHE A 83 -14.05 3.28 15.26
N LYS A 84 -15.14 2.52 15.26
CA LYS A 84 -16.44 2.89 14.69
C LYS A 84 -17.06 4.10 15.40
N LYS A 85 -17.03 4.14 16.74
CA LYS A 85 -17.58 5.28 17.51
C LYS A 85 -16.84 6.59 17.21
N GLU A 86 -15.54 6.51 16.95
CA GLU A 86 -14.69 7.68 16.69
C GLU A 86 -14.55 8.03 15.20
N LYS A 87 -15.29 7.39 14.30
CA LYS A 87 -15.16 7.48 12.85
C LYS A 87 -15.04 8.91 12.33
N GLU A 88 -15.94 9.81 12.74
CA GLU A 88 -15.94 11.19 12.25
C GLU A 88 -14.69 11.97 12.65
N ARG A 89 -14.24 11.80 13.90
CA ARG A 89 -13.03 12.46 14.39
C ARG A 89 -11.79 11.94 13.66
N LEU A 90 -11.68 10.62 13.50
CA LEU A 90 -10.57 9.98 12.81
C LEU A 90 -10.54 10.36 11.32
N ALA A 91 -11.70 10.42 10.66
CA ALA A 91 -11.79 10.83 9.27
C ALA A 91 -11.26 12.26 9.06
N ARG A 92 -11.65 13.19 9.92
CA ARG A 92 -11.16 14.58 9.87
C ARG A 92 -9.65 14.68 10.09
N ILE A 93 -9.08 13.85 10.99
CA ILE A 93 -7.62 13.80 11.20
C ILE A 93 -6.91 13.35 9.90
N ALA A 94 -7.34 12.25 9.28
CA ALA A 94 -6.74 11.78 8.03
C ALA A 94 -6.87 12.82 6.90
N THR A 95 -8.04 13.45 6.77
CA THR A 95 -8.27 14.52 5.80
C THR A 95 -7.32 15.70 6.03
N SER A 96 -7.16 16.15 7.27
CA SER A 96 -6.29 17.28 7.60
C SER A 96 -4.81 16.98 7.37
N GLU A 97 -4.35 15.75 7.68
CA GLU A 97 -2.92 15.40 7.56
C GLU A 97 -2.48 15.10 6.12
N MET A 98 -3.35 14.48 5.26
CA MET A 98 -2.91 14.04 3.94
C MET A 98 -3.82 14.48 2.77
N GLY A 99 -4.91 15.21 3.04
CA GLY A 99 -5.71 15.87 2.02
C GLY A 99 -6.78 15.05 1.32
N LYS A 100 -6.97 13.75 1.63
CA LYS A 100 -8.09 13.00 1.07
C LYS A 100 -9.43 13.58 1.50
N THR A 101 -10.46 13.39 0.70
CA THR A 101 -11.79 13.87 1.07
C THR A 101 -12.29 13.16 2.32
N VAL A 102 -13.10 13.86 3.12
CA VAL A 102 -13.70 13.30 4.34
C VAL A 102 -14.57 12.07 4.02
N LYS A 103 -15.19 12.02 2.83
CA LYS A 103 -15.93 10.85 2.33
C LYS A 103 -15.04 9.63 2.15
N GLU A 104 -13.86 9.82 1.55
CA GLU A 104 -12.88 8.76 1.35
C GLU A 104 -12.26 8.32 2.68
N ALA A 105 -12.02 9.25 3.60
CA ALA A 105 -11.51 8.94 4.93
C ALA A 105 -12.50 8.10 5.75
N ARG A 106 -13.81 8.40 5.70
CA ARG A 106 -14.85 7.56 6.31
C ARG A 106 -14.88 6.16 5.71
N SER A 107 -14.78 6.05 4.38
CA SER A 107 -14.76 4.77 3.68
C SER A 107 -13.53 3.93 4.03
N GLU A 108 -12.37 4.57 4.24
CA GLU A 108 -11.16 3.92 4.74
C GLU A 108 -11.37 3.33 6.13
N ILE A 109 -12.00 4.08 7.04
CA ILE A 109 -12.30 3.64 8.40
C ILE A 109 -13.28 2.46 8.40
N ASP A 110 -14.34 2.51 7.61
CA ASP A 110 -15.29 1.41 7.47
C ASP A 110 -14.60 0.13 6.98
N LYS A 111 -13.68 0.28 6.04
CA LYS A 111 -12.88 -0.82 5.54
C LYS A 111 -11.93 -1.40 6.59
N CYS A 112 -11.35 -0.56 7.43
CA CYS A 112 -10.52 -0.99 8.56
C CYS A 112 -11.35 -1.80 9.56
N ILE A 113 -12.53 -1.33 9.92
CA ILE A 113 -13.46 -2.04 10.82
C ILE A 113 -13.77 -3.43 10.27
N TRP A 114 -14.19 -3.51 9.01
CA TRP A 114 -14.47 -4.78 8.36
C TRP A 114 -13.29 -5.75 8.37
N ALA A 115 -12.07 -5.26 8.07
CA ALA A 115 -10.90 -6.12 8.09
C ALA A 115 -10.55 -6.62 9.49
N VAL A 116 -10.63 -5.75 10.50
CA VAL A 116 -10.36 -6.12 11.90
C VAL A 116 -11.36 -7.17 12.40
N GLU A 117 -12.65 -6.99 12.12
CA GLU A 117 -13.71 -7.97 12.46
C GLU A 117 -13.49 -9.29 11.69
N TYR A 118 -13.18 -9.24 10.40
CA TYR A 118 -12.91 -10.42 9.59
C TYR A 118 -11.78 -11.28 10.17
N PHE A 119 -10.67 -10.67 10.61
CA PHE A 119 -9.56 -11.40 11.21
C PHE A 119 -9.88 -11.87 12.64
N ALA A 120 -10.69 -11.13 13.39
CA ALA A 120 -11.19 -11.58 14.69
C ALA A 120 -12.05 -12.86 14.57
N ASP A 121 -12.87 -12.95 13.51
CA ASP A 121 -13.73 -14.11 13.22
C ASP A 121 -12.92 -15.31 12.72
N ASN A 122 -12.02 -15.09 11.76
CA ASN A 122 -11.44 -16.16 10.95
C ASN A 122 -10.02 -16.57 11.38
N GLY A 123 -9.33 -15.74 12.15
CA GLY A 123 -7.92 -15.97 12.48
C GLY A 123 -7.65 -17.30 13.19
N GLY A 124 -8.57 -17.74 14.06
CA GLY A 124 -8.47 -19.04 14.74
C GLY A 124 -8.58 -20.22 13.78
N VAL A 125 -9.44 -20.10 12.78
CA VAL A 125 -9.58 -21.13 11.73
C VAL A 125 -8.31 -21.20 10.89
N PHE A 126 -7.72 -20.05 10.55
CA PHE A 126 -6.49 -20.01 9.75
C PHE A 126 -5.26 -20.54 10.49
N LEU A 127 -5.23 -20.40 11.82
CA LEU A 127 -4.10 -20.84 12.67
C LEU A 127 -4.32 -22.21 13.31
N HIS A 128 -5.38 -22.92 12.91
CA HIS A 128 -5.63 -24.26 13.42
C HIS A 128 -4.56 -25.23 12.93
N ASP A 129 -4.12 -26.12 13.82
CA ASP A 129 -3.16 -27.18 13.47
C ASP A 129 -3.69 -28.06 12.33
N GLU A 130 -2.86 -28.28 11.31
CA GLU A 130 -3.15 -29.17 10.19
C GLU A 130 -2.60 -30.56 10.49
N VAL A 131 -3.47 -31.59 10.49
CA VAL A 131 -3.03 -32.98 10.63
C VAL A 131 -2.66 -33.54 9.27
N ILE A 132 -1.42 -33.98 9.14
CA ILE A 132 -0.88 -34.52 7.88
C ILE A 132 -0.60 -36.02 8.06
N ASN A 133 -1.07 -36.83 7.11
CA ASN A 133 -0.79 -38.25 7.10
C ASN A 133 0.62 -38.52 6.57
N THR A 134 1.49 -39.14 7.42
CA THR A 134 2.88 -39.50 7.10
C THR A 134 3.21 -40.87 7.68
N ASP A 135 4.49 -41.27 7.61
CA ASP A 135 5.05 -42.46 8.26
C ASP A 135 5.12 -42.36 9.79
N ALA A 136 5.01 -41.17 10.36
CA ALA A 136 4.96 -40.98 11.82
C ALA A 136 3.57 -41.33 12.38
N ARG A 137 3.50 -41.73 13.63
CA ARG A 137 2.24 -41.98 14.35
C ARG A 137 1.29 -40.77 14.32
N LYS A 138 1.86 -39.59 14.40
CA LYS A 138 1.11 -38.32 14.31
C LYS A 138 2.03 -37.25 13.72
N SER A 139 1.57 -36.55 12.70
CA SER A 139 2.26 -35.38 12.16
C SER A 139 1.30 -34.21 12.14
N ILE A 140 1.74 -33.07 12.61
CA ILE A 140 0.98 -31.83 12.60
C ILE A 140 1.83 -30.68 12.04
N VAL A 141 1.18 -29.75 11.34
CA VAL A 141 1.73 -28.44 11.02
C VAL A 141 1.04 -27.43 11.91
N THR A 142 1.81 -26.66 12.67
CA THR A 142 1.30 -25.62 13.57
C THR A 142 1.89 -24.24 13.18
N PHE A 143 1.19 -23.18 13.57
CA PHE A 143 1.48 -21.80 13.19
C PHE A 143 1.81 -20.98 14.44
N GLU A 144 3.07 -20.61 14.60
CA GLU A 144 3.54 -19.88 15.78
C GLU A 144 3.91 -18.43 15.42
N PRO A 145 3.52 -17.39 16.20
CA PRO A 145 3.90 -16.01 15.92
C PRO A 145 5.42 -15.83 16.01
N LEU A 146 5.98 -14.97 15.15
CA LEU A 146 7.41 -14.70 15.08
C LEU A 146 7.94 -13.86 16.24
N GLY A 147 7.16 -12.87 16.71
CA GLY A 147 7.61 -11.97 17.77
C GLY A 147 7.21 -10.52 17.56
N VAL A 148 8.16 -9.60 17.70
CA VAL A 148 7.96 -8.17 17.46
C VAL A 148 8.11 -7.87 15.97
N ILE A 149 7.13 -7.22 15.38
CA ILE A 149 7.14 -6.82 13.97
C ILE A 149 7.29 -5.31 13.87
N ALA A 150 8.33 -4.85 13.16
CA ALA A 150 8.45 -3.44 12.77
C ALA A 150 7.57 -3.18 11.56
N SER A 151 6.64 -2.24 11.69
CA SER A 151 5.67 -1.87 10.66
C SER A 151 5.91 -0.45 10.18
N LEU A 152 6.39 -0.27 8.94
CA LEU A 152 6.70 1.03 8.36
C LEU A 152 5.68 1.35 7.27
N MET A 153 4.76 2.28 7.57
CA MET A 153 3.57 2.51 6.76
C MET A 153 3.55 3.89 6.10
N PRO A 154 3.01 4.00 4.88
CA PRO A 154 2.92 5.24 4.13
C PRO A 154 1.73 6.10 4.59
N TRP A 155 1.58 7.27 3.94
CA TRP A 155 0.62 8.31 4.28
C TRP A 155 -0.71 8.23 3.54
N ASN A 156 -0.77 7.52 2.40
CA ASN A 156 -1.91 7.64 1.46
C ASN A 156 -3.22 7.01 1.94
N PHE A 157 -3.13 5.96 2.75
CA PHE A 157 -4.26 5.35 3.47
C PHE A 157 -3.78 5.02 4.90
N PRO A 158 -3.64 6.03 5.78
CA PRO A 158 -2.89 5.92 7.01
C PRO A 158 -3.44 4.90 8.01
N TYR A 159 -4.75 4.74 8.08
CA TYR A 159 -5.38 3.73 8.93
C TYR A 159 -5.39 2.36 8.25
N TRP A 160 -5.74 2.31 6.96
CA TRP A 160 -5.84 1.06 6.22
C TRP A 160 -4.48 0.35 6.11
N GLN A 161 -3.42 1.07 5.74
CA GLN A 161 -2.08 0.49 5.61
C GLN A 161 -1.58 -0.12 6.93
N ALA A 162 -1.83 0.55 8.05
CA ALA A 162 -1.46 0.04 9.36
C ALA A 162 -2.32 -1.15 9.80
N LEU A 163 -3.65 -1.06 9.67
CA LEU A 163 -4.58 -2.05 10.24
C LEU A 163 -4.74 -3.30 9.39
N ARG A 164 -4.58 -3.22 8.05
CA ARG A 164 -4.63 -4.41 7.17
C ARG A 164 -3.52 -5.41 7.47
N PHE A 165 -2.37 -4.93 7.94
CA PHE A 165 -1.27 -5.74 8.44
C PHE A 165 -1.44 -6.06 9.93
N ALA A 166 -1.80 -5.07 10.76
CA ALA A 166 -1.83 -5.22 12.21
C ALA A 166 -2.88 -6.24 12.68
N ALA A 167 -4.07 -6.26 12.10
CA ALA A 167 -5.14 -7.16 12.51
C ALA A 167 -4.73 -8.65 12.39
N PRO A 168 -4.29 -9.16 11.21
CA PRO A 168 -3.83 -10.55 11.10
C PRO A 168 -2.58 -10.84 11.95
N SER A 169 -1.66 -9.87 12.11
CA SER A 169 -0.47 -10.03 12.93
C SER A 169 -0.76 -10.13 14.42
N LEU A 170 -1.65 -9.28 14.95
CA LEU A 170 -2.07 -9.30 16.35
C LEU A 170 -2.84 -10.57 16.68
N ILE A 171 -3.76 -11.00 15.81
CA ILE A 171 -4.52 -12.23 16.01
C ILE A 171 -3.63 -13.47 15.94
N ALA A 172 -2.57 -13.46 15.12
CA ALA A 172 -1.56 -14.51 15.11
C ALA A 172 -0.76 -14.58 16.42
N GLY A 173 -0.68 -13.47 17.17
CA GLY A 173 0.00 -13.37 18.46
C GLY A 173 1.31 -12.60 18.43
N ASN A 174 1.63 -11.89 17.34
CA ASN A 174 2.75 -10.98 17.27
C ASN A 174 2.48 -9.69 18.03
N THR A 175 3.53 -8.95 18.40
CA THR A 175 3.47 -7.58 18.86
C THR A 175 3.98 -6.64 17.77
N ILE A 176 3.57 -5.38 17.78
CA ILE A 176 3.80 -4.45 16.67
C ILE A 176 4.39 -3.14 17.19
N ILE A 177 5.41 -2.66 16.49
CA ILE A 177 5.90 -1.29 16.60
C ILE A 177 5.65 -0.60 15.26
N LEU A 178 4.66 0.29 15.23
CA LEU A 178 4.26 1.05 14.05
C LEU A 178 5.09 2.33 13.93
N LYS A 179 5.71 2.52 12.77
CA LYS A 179 6.26 3.78 12.33
C LYS A 179 5.38 4.34 11.20
N PRO A 180 4.48 5.29 11.46
CA PRO A 180 3.69 5.94 10.41
C PRO A 180 4.56 6.85 9.56
N SER A 181 4.05 7.29 8.42
CA SER A 181 4.69 8.34 7.63
C SER A 181 4.80 9.64 8.43
N SER A 182 5.86 10.42 8.16
CA SER A 182 6.03 11.78 8.72
C SER A 182 4.86 12.74 8.40
N VAL A 183 4.07 12.42 7.40
CA VAL A 183 2.88 13.20 7.01
C VAL A 183 1.69 12.89 7.90
N THR A 184 1.52 11.64 8.36
CA THR A 184 0.31 11.14 9.02
C THR A 184 0.59 10.61 10.43
N MET A 185 1.35 11.39 11.20
CA MET A 185 1.77 11.03 12.57
C MET A 185 0.58 10.87 13.50
N GLN A 186 -0.39 11.80 13.46
CA GLN A 186 -1.55 11.75 14.35
C GLN A 186 -2.41 10.52 14.05
N CYS A 187 -2.59 10.15 12.77
CA CYS A 187 -3.31 8.93 12.41
C CYS A 187 -2.71 7.69 13.07
N GLY A 188 -1.37 7.54 13.05
CA GLY A 188 -0.70 6.42 13.71
C GLY A 188 -0.86 6.43 15.24
N LEU A 189 -0.72 7.59 15.87
CA LEU A 189 -0.91 7.76 17.32
C LEU A 189 -2.35 7.46 17.76
N GLU A 190 -3.34 7.76 16.90
CA GLU A 190 -4.74 7.46 17.21
C GLU A 190 -5.04 5.96 17.21
N ILE A 191 -4.37 5.18 16.39
CA ILE A 191 -4.50 3.71 16.44
C ILE A 191 -4.03 3.20 17.82
N GLU A 192 -2.85 3.63 18.27
CA GLU A 192 -2.33 3.27 19.60
C GLU A 192 -3.26 3.72 20.71
N ARG A 193 -3.70 4.98 20.68
CA ARG A 193 -4.62 5.54 21.68
C ARG A 193 -5.91 4.71 21.82
N ILE A 194 -6.45 4.21 20.71
CA ILE A 194 -7.65 3.38 20.74
C ILE A 194 -7.34 2.01 21.35
N PHE A 195 -6.20 1.40 21.02
CA PHE A 195 -5.77 0.16 21.67
C PHE A 195 -5.57 0.33 23.17
N GLU A 196 -4.98 1.43 23.61
CA GLU A 196 -4.84 1.76 25.05
C GLU A 196 -6.21 1.97 25.72
N LYS A 197 -7.13 2.70 25.07
CA LYS A 197 -8.48 2.96 25.58
C LYS A 197 -9.29 1.69 25.84
N ILE A 198 -9.11 0.66 25.02
CA ILE A 198 -9.78 -0.63 25.20
C ILE A 198 -9.04 -1.58 26.14
N GLY A 199 -7.93 -1.15 26.75
CA GLY A 199 -7.14 -1.93 27.70
C GLY A 199 -6.29 -3.02 27.06
N LEU A 200 -5.82 -2.84 25.81
CA LEU A 200 -4.82 -3.73 25.22
C LEU A 200 -3.56 -3.74 26.11
N PRO A 201 -2.96 -4.90 26.41
CA PRO A 201 -1.78 -4.94 27.25
C PRO A 201 -0.64 -4.06 26.72
N ASP A 202 0.05 -3.37 27.62
CA ASP A 202 1.14 -2.47 27.29
C ASP A 202 2.18 -3.12 26.38
N ASN A 203 2.69 -2.35 25.41
CA ASN A 203 3.72 -2.75 24.47
C ASN A 203 3.34 -3.91 23.49
N VAL A 204 2.07 -4.29 23.40
CA VAL A 204 1.56 -5.18 22.36
C VAL A 204 1.44 -4.43 21.03
N PHE A 205 0.96 -3.19 21.06
CA PHE A 205 0.96 -2.27 19.92
C PHE A 205 1.48 -0.91 20.37
N LYS A 206 2.51 -0.41 19.70
CA LYS A 206 3.10 0.92 19.97
C LYS A 206 3.38 1.66 18.67
N THR A 207 3.25 2.98 18.70
CA THR A 207 3.55 3.88 17.59
C THR A 207 4.77 4.73 17.92
N VAL A 208 5.72 4.82 17.00
CA VAL A 208 6.93 5.63 17.17
C VAL A 208 6.96 6.79 16.19
N ILE A 209 7.33 7.95 16.70
CA ILE A 209 7.61 9.15 15.91
C ILE A 209 9.07 9.08 15.46
N ALA A 210 9.30 8.68 14.24
CA ALA A 210 10.62 8.36 13.72
C ALA A 210 10.84 8.87 12.30
N SER A 211 12.02 9.37 12.00
CA SER A 211 12.51 9.64 10.65
C SER A 211 13.00 8.34 9.97
N SER A 212 13.66 8.45 8.84
CA SER A 212 14.30 7.31 8.18
C SER A 212 15.46 6.74 9.00
N VAL A 213 16.19 7.58 9.74
CA VAL A 213 17.35 7.17 10.56
C VAL A 213 16.87 6.33 11.75
N GLU A 214 15.87 6.81 12.48
CA GLU A 214 15.31 6.06 13.61
C GLU A 214 14.60 4.77 13.15
N ALA A 215 14.02 4.77 11.94
CA ALA A 215 13.45 3.56 11.35
C ALA A 215 14.53 2.49 11.08
N GLU A 216 15.72 2.88 10.64
CA GLU A 216 16.86 1.95 10.50
C GLU A 216 17.23 1.32 11.84
N TYR A 217 17.33 2.11 12.94
CA TYR A 217 17.59 1.56 14.28
C TYR A 217 16.50 0.57 14.73
N LEU A 218 15.23 0.82 14.38
CA LEU A 218 14.14 -0.11 14.69
C LEU A 218 14.29 -1.42 13.91
N ILE A 219 14.60 -1.35 12.61
CA ILE A 219 14.83 -2.53 11.78
C ILE A 219 16.03 -3.33 12.28
N ASP A 220 17.09 -2.65 12.71
CA ASP A 220 18.36 -3.26 13.13
C ASP A 220 18.31 -3.83 14.57
N SER A 221 17.24 -3.58 15.32
CA SER A 221 17.12 -4.10 16.69
C SER A 221 17.01 -5.63 16.73
N ASP A 222 17.83 -6.31 17.54
CA ASP A 222 17.79 -7.76 17.75
C ASP A 222 16.47 -8.27 18.37
N ASP A 223 15.70 -7.36 18.98
CA ASP A 223 14.39 -7.66 19.56
C ASP A 223 13.26 -7.64 18.53
N VAL A 224 13.51 -7.16 17.30
CA VAL A 224 12.58 -7.17 16.17
C VAL A 224 12.80 -8.43 15.33
N SER A 225 11.75 -9.22 15.15
CA SER A 225 11.79 -10.52 14.46
C SER A 225 11.52 -10.44 12.97
N ALA A 226 10.73 -9.46 12.52
CA ALA A 226 10.38 -9.30 11.11
C ALA A 226 9.98 -7.84 10.82
N VAL A 227 9.89 -7.52 9.52
CA VAL A 227 9.59 -6.18 9.04
C VAL A 227 8.46 -6.24 8.01
N THR A 228 7.53 -5.29 8.07
CA THR A 228 6.62 -5.00 6.95
C THR A 228 6.81 -3.56 6.50
N PHE A 229 6.85 -3.37 5.21
CA PHE A 229 7.04 -2.04 4.61
C PHE A 229 6.08 -1.86 3.44
N THR A 230 5.38 -0.73 3.45
CA THR A 230 4.63 -0.24 2.29
C THR A 230 5.16 1.14 1.91
N GLY A 231 5.51 1.33 0.64
CA GLY A 231 6.06 2.60 0.17
C GLY A 231 6.64 2.56 -1.24
N SER A 232 7.59 3.46 -1.55
CA SER A 232 8.22 3.52 -2.86
C SER A 232 9.27 2.42 -3.05
N VAL A 233 9.49 2.00 -4.30
CA VAL A 233 10.48 0.98 -4.68
C VAL A 233 11.89 1.30 -4.15
N PRO A 234 12.44 2.52 -4.32
CA PRO A 234 13.79 2.81 -3.82
C PRO A 234 13.93 2.71 -2.31
N VAL A 235 12.89 3.09 -1.54
CA VAL A 235 12.90 2.96 -0.08
C VAL A 235 12.72 1.51 0.33
N GLY A 236 11.83 0.76 -0.32
CA GLY A 236 11.63 -0.67 -0.07
C GLY A 236 12.90 -1.48 -0.27
N ALA A 237 13.69 -1.18 -1.32
CA ALA A 237 14.98 -1.81 -1.54
C ALA A 237 15.99 -1.56 -0.40
N LYS A 238 16.00 -0.34 0.17
CA LYS A 238 16.85 -0.01 1.34
C LYS A 238 16.38 -0.77 2.59
N VAL A 239 15.08 -0.76 2.87
CA VAL A 239 14.49 -1.48 4.01
C VAL A 239 14.77 -2.98 3.90
N ALA A 240 14.60 -3.56 2.71
CA ALA A 240 14.92 -4.97 2.46
C ALA A 240 16.39 -5.28 2.74
N LYS A 241 17.31 -4.43 2.28
CA LYS A 241 18.74 -4.60 2.54
C LYS A 241 19.06 -4.67 4.05
N HIS A 242 18.48 -3.78 4.86
CA HIS A 242 18.68 -3.79 6.32
C HIS A 242 18.08 -5.05 6.96
N ALA A 243 16.84 -5.38 6.64
CA ALA A 243 16.16 -6.54 7.22
C ALA A 243 16.84 -7.87 6.86
N THR A 244 17.18 -8.07 5.58
CA THR A 244 17.78 -9.33 5.10
C THR A 244 19.23 -9.49 5.51
N ALA A 245 19.99 -8.41 5.74
CA ALA A 245 21.33 -8.49 6.32
C ALA A 245 21.34 -9.15 7.69
N GLN A 246 20.21 -9.16 8.40
CA GLN A 246 20.01 -9.82 9.69
C GLN A 246 19.09 -11.05 9.59
N LEU A 247 18.84 -11.56 8.39
CA LEU A 247 17.97 -12.70 8.11
C LEU A 247 16.53 -12.54 8.66
N LYS A 248 16.06 -11.30 8.82
CA LYS A 248 14.69 -11.03 9.24
C LYS A 248 13.74 -11.23 8.07
N LYS A 249 12.61 -11.90 8.35
CA LYS A 249 11.53 -12.00 7.36
C LYS A 249 10.97 -10.62 7.04
N ILE A 250 10.66 -10.39 5.77
CA ILE A 250 10.14 -9.10 5.32
C ILE A 250 9.02 -9.28 4.30
N VAL A 251 7.99 -8.42 4.39
CA VAL A 251 6.96 -8.22 3.37
C VAL A 251 7.13 -6.83 2.80
N LEU A 252 7.13 -6.72 1.49
CA LEU A 252 7.22 -5.45 0.76
C LEU A 252 5.99 -5.25 -0.12
N GLU A 253 5.26 -4.18 0.14
CA GLU A 253 4.19 -3.67 -0.69
C GLU A 253 4.65 -2.32 -1.29
N LEU A 254 4.94 -2.32 -2.59
CA LEU A 254 5.59 -1.19 -3.25
C LEU A 254 4.69 -0.56 -4.32
N GLY A 255 5.28 0.31 -5.14
CA GLY A 255 4.58 1.00 -6.21
C GLY A 255 3.96 0.06 -7.25
N GLY A 256 3.05 0.59 -8.04
CA GLY A 256 2.40 -0.10 -9.14
C GLY A 256 2.15 0.84 -10.31
N SER A 257 2.05 0.29 -11.51
CA SER A 257 1.60 0.99 -12.71
C SER A 257 0.52 0.14 -13.39
N ASP A 258 -0.61 0.01 -12.68
CA ASP A 258 -1.67 -0.93 -13.00
C ASP A 258 -2.30 -0.63 -14.38
N PRO A 259 -2.33 -1.60 -15.31
CA PRO A 259 -3.03 -1.46 -16.56
C PRO A 259 -4.54 -1.55 -16.37
N PHE A 260 -5.25 -0.72 -17.11
CA PHE A 260 -6.70 -0.72 -17.26
C PHE A 260 -7.01 -0.99 -18.74
N ILE A 261 -7.32 -2.25 -19.06
CA ILE A 261 -7.50 -2.71 -20.45
C ILE A 261 -8.97 -2.59 -20.82
N VAL A 262 -9.26 -1.89 -21.93
CA VAL A 262 -10.61 -1.78 -22.52
C VAL A 262 -10.64 -2.55 -23.83
N CYS A 263 -11.28 -3.72 -23.81
CA CYS A 263 -11.44 -4.56 -24.99
C CYS A 263 -12.50 -3.97 -25.96
N GLU A 264 -12.47 -4.42 -27.20
CA GLU A 264 -13.40 -3.97 -28.25
C GLU A 264 -14.88 -4.16 -27.88
N ASP A 265 -15.18 -5.24 -27.16
CA ASP A 265 -16.55 -5.59 -26.72
C ASP A 265 -16.91 -5.05 -25.32
N ALA A 266 -16.12 -4.15 -24.74
CA ALA A 266 -16.38 -3.59 -23.43
C ALA A 266 -17.65 -2.72 -23.38
N ASP A 267 -18.35 -2.75 -22.25
CA ASP A 267 -19.36 -1.73 -21.93
C ASP A 267 -18.66 -0.40 -21.62
N ILE A 268 -18.60 0.48 -22.61
CA ILE A 268 -17.82 1.74 -22.54
C ILE A 268 -18.34 2.68 -21.47
N ASP A 269 -19.62 2.66 -21.15
CA ASP A 269 -20.16 3.53 -20.09
C ASP A 269 -19.71 3.07 -18.72
N LYS A 270 -19.74 1.75 -18.47
CA LYS A 270 -19.20 1.18 -17.21
C LYS A 270 -17.69 1.31 -17.14
N ALA A 271 -16.98 1.03 -18.24
CA ALA A 271 -15.52 1.15 -18.29
C ALA A 271 -15.06 2.59 -18.01
N SER A 272 -15.69 3.60 -18.63
CA SER A 272 -15.35 5.01 -18.37
C SER A 272 -15.69 5.46 -16.94
N SER A 273 -16.78 4.97 -16.35
CA SER A 273 -17.09 5.19 -14.93
C SER A 273 -16.08 4.52 -14.01
N GLY A 274 -15.67 3.30 -14.34
CA GLY A 274 -14.58 2.57 -13.67
C GLY A 274 -13.25 3.31 -13.78
N ALA A 275 -12.94 3.88 -14.94
CA ALA A 275 -11.73 4.66 -15.17
C ALA A 275 -11.64 5.89 -14.26
N VAL A 276 -12.72 6.66 -14.14
CA VAL A 276 -12.79 7.81 -13.20
C VAL A 276 -12.56 7.35 -11.78
N LYS A 277 -13.28 6.34 -11.32
CA LYS A 277 -13.17 5.80 -9.97
C LYS A 277 -11.76 5.23 -9.70
N GLY A 278 -11.23 4.43 -10.63
CA GLY A 278 -9.95 3.75 -10.46
C GLY A 278 -8.76 4.70 -10.55
N ARG A 279 -8.86 5.78 -11.37
CA ARG A 279 -7.76 6.73 -11.51
C ARG A 279 -7.73 7.78 -10.41
N PHE A 280 -8.87 8.36 -10.07
CA PHE A 280 -8.91 9.59 -9.29
C PHE A 280 -9.21 9.38 -7.80
N ILE A 281 -9.39 8.13 -7.35
CA ILE A 281 -9.45 7.82 -5.92
C ILE A 281 -8.24 8.42 -5.19
N ASN A 282 -8.49 9.09 -4.07
CA ASN A 282 -7.46 9.75 -3.26
C ASN A 282 -6.56 10.69 -4.09
N CYS A 283 -7.15 11.44 -5.03
CA CYS A 283 -6.41 12.27 -6.00
C CYS A 283 -5.38 11.48 -6.82
N GLY A 284 -5.63 10.21 -7.13
CA GLY A 284 -4.71 9.31 -7.82
C GLY A 284 -3.52 8.82 -6.97
N GLN A 285 -3.47 9.14 -5.70
CA GLN A 285 -2.40 8.78 -4.76
C GLN A 285 -2.62 7.39 -4.15
N SER A 286 -2.78 6.39 -5.00
CA SER A 286 -2.96 4.99 -4.61
C SER A 286 -2.04 4.08 -5.41
N CYS A 287 -1.43 3.09 -4.73
CA CYS A 287 -0.59 2.08 -5.39
C CYS A 287 -1.38 1.25 -6.40
N ILE A 288 -2.66 0.95 -6.10
CA ILE A 288 -3.59 0.21 -6.96
C ILE A 288 -4.49 1.11 -7.82
N ALA A 289 -4.19 2.40 -7.95
CA ALA A 289 -4.91 3.24 -8.91
C ALA A 289 -4.64 2.74 -10.33
N SER A 290 -5.66 2.76 -11.19
CA SER A 290 -5.48 2.50 -12.63
C SER A 290 -4.60 3.58 -13.22
N LYS A 291 -3.42 3.21 -13.73
CA LYS A 291 -2.40 4.19 -14.16
C LYS A 291 -2.17 4.23 -15.65
N ARG A 292 -2.35 3.09 -16.37
CA ARG A 292 -2.18 3.00 -17.82
C ARG A 292 -3.48 2.53 -18.45
N PHE A 293 -4.17 3.40 -19.18
CA PHE A 293 -5.41 3.09 -19.87
C PHE A 293 -5.09 2.59 -21.26
N ILE A 294 -5.14 1.26 -21.47
CA ILE A 294 -4.81 0.60 -22.73
C ILE A 294 -6.11 0.24 -23.42
N VAL A 295 -6.41 0.89 -24.53
CA VAL A 295 -7.75 0.87 -25.15
C VAL A 295 -7.66 0.41 -26.59
N VAL A 296 -8.45 -0.61 -26.96
CA VAL A 296 -8.54 -1.08 -28.34
C VAL A 296 -9.11 0.03 -29.24
N LYS A 297 -8.49 0.22 -30.39
CA LYS A 297 -8.68 1.34 -31.33
C LYS A 297 -10.16 1.59 -31.70
N ASN A 298 -10.92 0.52 -31.94
CA ASN A 298 -12.32 0.62 -32.38
C ASN A 298 -13.24 1.31 -31.36
N VAL A 299 -12.89 1.30 -30.08
CA VAL A 299 -13.68 1.90 -29.00
C VAL A 299 -12.97 3.10 -28.33
N ALA A 300 -11.74 3.40 -28.75
CA ALA A 300 -10.89 4.39 -28.08
C ALA A 300 -11.49 5.81 -28.08
N SER A 301 -12.01 6.26 -29.22
CA SER A 301 -12.60 7.60 -29.33
C SER A 301 -13.79 7.77 -28.36
N GLN A 302 -14.72 6.80 -28.36
CA GLN A 302 -15.89 6.83 -27.49
C GLN A 302 -15.53 6.72 -26.01
N PHE A 303 -14.52 5.88 -25.69
CA PHE A 303 -14.04 5.74 -24.31
C PHE A 303 -13.43 7.05 -23.81
N ILE A 304 -12.52 7.67 -24.59
CA ILE A 304 -11.84 8.92 -24.22
C ILE A 304 -12.86 10.04 -24.00
N GLU A 305 -13.84 10.20 -24.90
CA GLU A 305 -14.90 11.20 -24.79
C GLU A 305 -15.69 11.04 -23.50
N LYS A 306 -16.21 9.83 -23.23
CA LYS A 306 -16.99 9.56 -22.01
C LYS A 306 -16.14 9.67 -20.74
N PHE A 307 -14.87 9.26 -20.80
CA PHE A 307 -13.96 9.40 -19.68
C PHE A 307 -13.69 10.87 -19.35
N ALA A 308 -13.45 11.71 -20.37
CA ALA A 308 -13.28 13.15 -20.20
C ALA A 308 -14.53 13.82 -19.64
N GLU A 309 -15.70 13.55 -20.24
CA GLU A 309 -16.99 14.11 -19.77
C GLU A 309 -17.25 13.82 -18.29
N LYS A 310 -17.00 12.57 -17.86
CA LYS A 310 -17.18 12.18 -16.45
C LYS A 310 -16.12 12.78 -15.53
N THR A 311 -14.89 12.94 -16.02
CA THR A 311 -13.78 13.54 -15.26
C THR A 311 -14.02 15.03 -15.01
N GLU A 312 -14.56 15.75 -15.98
CA GLU A 312 -14.85 17.18 -15.87
C GLU A 312 -15.98 17.52 -14.86
N LYS A 313 -16.81 16.52 -14.52
CA LYS A 313 -17.86 16.66 -13.50
C LYS A 313 -17.33 16.57 -12.06
N LEU A 314 -16.05 16.17 -11.86
CA LEU A 314 -15.46 16.06 -10.54
C LEU A 314 -15.23 17.43 -9.91
N ARG A 315 -15.72 17.62 -8.70
CA ARG A 315 -15.59 18.85 -7.92
C ARG A 315 -14.31 18.82 -7.10
N ILE A 316 -13.42 19.77 -7.36
CA ILE A 316 -12.15 19.93 -6.68
C ILE A 316 -12.31 21.04 -5.63
N GLY A 317 -11.87 20.84 -4.39
CA GLY A 317 -12.03 21.86 -3.37
C GLY A 317 -11.65 21.41 -1.97
N ASP A 318 -12.18 22.09 -0.96
CA ASP A 318 -11.95 21.77 0.45
C ASP A 318 -12.25 20.29 0.73
N PRO A 319 -11.25 19.49 1.15
CA PRO A 319 -11.44 18.07 1.38
C PRO A 319 -12.38 17.75 2.56
N LEU A 320 -12.66 18.71 3.44
CA LEU A 320 -13.63 18.58 4.53
C LEU A 320 -15.08 18.78 4.08
N SER A 321 -15.30 19.33 2.87
CA SER A 321 -16.63 19.51 2.31
C SER A 321 -17.22 18.20 1.79
N GLU A 322 -18.50 17.94 2.10
CA GLU A 322 -19.24 16.79 1.56
C GLU A 322 -19.43 16.87 0.03
N GLU A 323 -19.31 18.05 -0.54
CA GLU A 323 -19.47 18.28 -1.97
C GLU A 323 -18.19 18.01 -2.77
N THR A 324 -17.02 17.92 -2.11
CA THR A 324 -15.73 17.72 -2.79
C THR A 324 -15.55 16.26 -3.20
N ASP A 325 -15.13 16.06 -4.45
CA ASP A 325 -14.79 14.74 -5.00
C ASP A 325 -13.27 14.52 -5.05
N ILE A 326 -12.47 15.57 -5.23
CA ILE A 326 -11.02 15.55 -5.34
C ILE A 326 -10.40 16.55 -4.37
N GLY A 327 -9.59 16.05 -3.44
CA GLY A 327 -8.78 16.86 -2.55
C GLY A 327 -7.40 17.21 -3.15
N PRO A 328 -6.51 17.83 -2.36
CA PRO A 328 -5.16 18.18 -2.81
C PRO A 328 -4.23 16.95 -2.91
N LEU A 329 -3.10 17.14 -3.56
CA LEU A 329 -1.92 16.31 -3.42
C LEU A 329 -1.30 16.51 -2.04
N VAL A 330 -0.54 15.53 -1.57
CA VAL A 330 -0.04 15.50 -0.18
C VAL A 330 0.94 16.62 0.19
N ASN A 331 1.71 17.13 -0.76
CA ASN A 331 2.69 18.21 -0.53
C ASN A 331 3.12 18.89 -1.85
N SER A 332 3.93 19.96 -1.73
CA SER A 332 4.44 20.72 -2.87
C SER A 332 5.26 19.86 -3.84
N SER A 333 6.10 18.97 -3.33
CA SER A 333 6.93 18.10 -4.19
C SER A 333 6.08 17.15 -5.04
N ALA A 334 4.99 16.61 -4.49
CA ALA A 334 4.04 15.81 -5.26
C ALA A 334 3.37 16.64 -6.36
N LEU A 335 2.97 17.87 -6.04
CA LEU A 335 2.38 18.82 -7.01
C LEU A 335 3.39 19.17 -8.14
N GLU A 336 4.65 19.45 -7.79
CA GLU A 336 5.70 19.74 -8.75
C GLU A 336 5.97 18.56 -9.67
N ASN A 337 6.14 17.36 -9.11
CA ASN A 337 6.41 16.14 -9.87
C ASN A 337 5.29 15.83 -10.88
N ILE A 338 4.02 15.99 -10.47
CA ILE A 338 2.88 15.77 -11.36
C ILE A 338 2.83 16.79 -12.48
N ASP A 339 3.00 18.06 -12.18
CA ASP A 339 3.01 19.15 -13.16
C ASP A 339 4.14 18.99 -14.18
N GLU A 340 5.34 18.66 -13.73
CA GLU A 340 6.48 18.40 -14.61
C GLU A 340 6.29 17.16 -15.47
N MET A 341 5.70 16.08 -14.93
CA MET A 341 5.41 14.87 -15.69
C MET A 341 4.42 15.17 -16.83
N VAL A 342 3.36 15.93 -16.58
CA VAL A 342 2.44 16.38 -17.65
C VAL A 342 3.18 17.20 -18.71
N LYS A 343 4.00 18.17 -18.29
CA LYS A 343 4.77 19.00 -19.23
C LYS A 343 5.75 18.19 -20.09
N ARG A 344 6.44 17.19 -19.50
CA ARG A 344 7.34 16.30 -20.25
C ARG A 344 6.55 15.43 -21.22
N SER A 345 5.43 14.84 -20.80
CA SER A 345 4.58 14.03 -21.68
C SER A 345 4.07 14.80 -22.91
N LEU A 346 3.67 16.06 -22.73
CA LEU A 346 3.28 16.93 -23.84
C LEU A 346 4.44 17.22 -24.81
N LYS A 347 5.66 17.42 -24.28
CA LYS A 347 6.86 17.55 -25.11
C LYS A 347 7.24 16.28 -25.86
N GLU A 348 6.94 15.12 -25.29
CA GLU A 348 7.14 13.80 -25.91
C GLU A 348 6.09 13.47 -26.99
N GLY A 349 5.04 14.30 -27.15
CA GLY A 349 4.02 14.17 -28.19
C GLY A 349 2.66 13.69 -27.69
N ALA A 350 2.45 13.54 -26.39
CA ALA A 350 1.12 13.34 -25.86
C ALA A 350 0.24 14.59 -26.06
N GLU A 351 -1.06 14.40 -26.15
CA GLU A 351 -2.05 15.47 -26.30
C GLU A 351 -2.94 15.56 -25.07
N LEU A 352 -3.17 16.79 -24.59
CA LEU A 352 -4.07 17.06 -23.48
C LEU A 352 -5.54 16.93 -23.93
N VAL A 353 -6.32 16.09 -23.23
CA VAL A 353 -7.76 15.98 -23.41
C VAL A 353 -8.48 16.91 -22.43
N THR A 354 -8.13 16.82 -21.14
CA THR A 354 -8.63 17.71 -20.08
C THR A 354 -7.63 17.80 -18.94
N GLY A 355 -7.72 18.86 -18.10
CA GLY A 355 -6.86 19.07 -16.94
C GLY A 355 -5.54 19.76 -17.26
N GLY A 356 -4.41 19.20 -16.81
CA GLY A 356 -3.06 19.65 -17.10
C GLY A 356 -2.60 20.92 -16.41
N GLN A 357 -3.26 21.33 -15.31
CA GLN A 357 -2.92 22.58 -14.62
C GLN A 357 -3.05 22.49 -13.10
N ARG A 358 -2.18 23.21 -12.43
CA ARG A 358 -2.28 23.51 -11.00
C ARG A 358 -3.51 24.40 -10.76
N LEU A 359 -4.21 24.15 -9.66
CA LEU A 359 -5.24 25.05 -9.15
C LEU A 359 -4.67 25.77 -7.93
N GLY A 360 -4.95 27.09 -7.74
CA GLY A 360 -4.50 27.80 -6.55
C GLY A 360 -3.53 28.94 -6.76
N LYS A 361 -3.38 29.48 -7.98
CA LYS A 361 -2.77 30.80 -8.21
C LYS A 361 -3.71 31.65 -9.06
N LYS A 362 -4.69 32.28 -8.44
CA LYS A 362 -5.27 33.50 -9.01
C LYS A 362 -4.36 34.68 -8.75
N ASN A 363 -4.42 35.68 -9.63
CA ASN A 363 -3.60 36.89 -9.60
C ASN A 363 -3.69 37.73 -8.30
N ASP A 364 -4.51 37.31 -7.33
CA ASP A 364 -4.71 37.95 -6.02
C ASP A 364 -3.93 37.30 -4.86
N GLY A 365 -3.15 36.24 -5.11
CA GLY A 365 -2.19 35.69 -4.16
C GLY A 365 -2.78 34.87 -3.01
N ASN A 366 -4.07 34.57 -2.98
CA ASN A 366 -4.76 34.03 -1.81
C ASN A 366 -5.19 32.54 -1.90
N GLU A 367 -4.92 31.83 -2.97
CA GLU A 367 -5.25 30.41 -3.08
C GLU A 367 -4.08 29.54 -2.62
N LYS A 368 -4.24 28.91 -1.46
CA LYS A 368 -3.34 27.96 -0.86
C LYS A 368 -3.72 26.52 -1.24
N GLY A 369 -2.80 25.58 -0.99
CA GLY A 369 -3.01 24.15 -1.13
C GLY A 369 -2.46 23.57 -2.43
N TYR A 370 -2.19 22.26 -2.37
CA TYR A 370 -1.49 21.55 -3.43
C TYR A 370 -2.46 20.90 -4.43
N PHE A 371 -3.36 21.69 -5.01
CA PHE A 371 -4.39 21.20 -5.91
C PHE A 371 -3.93 21.07 -7.36
N TYR A 372 -4.32 19.96 -8.00
CA TYR A 372 -4.07 19.71 -9.41
C TYR A 372 -5.32 19.18 -10.10
N LYS A 373 -5.60 19.67 -11.30
CA LYS A 373 -6.81 19.27 -12.06
C LYS A 373 -6.65 17.82 -12.56
N PRO A 374 -7.65 16.94 -12.38
CA PRO A 374 -7.67 15.62 -13.00
C PRO A 374 -7.38 15.71 -14.48
N THR A 375 -6.39 14.94 -14.95
CA THR A 375 -5.76 15.13 -16.25
C THR A 375 -5.85 13.86 -17.08
N ILE A 376 -6.32 13.97 -18.31
CA ILE A 376 -6.31 12.88 -19.29
C ILE A 376 -5.39 13.28 -20.44
N LEU A 377 -4.44 12.40 -20.77
CA LEU A 377 -3.53 12.50 -21.89
C LEU A 377 -3.86 11.41 -22.92
N LYS A 378 -4.04 11.77 -24.19
CA LYS A 378 -4.15 10.83 -25.32
C LYS A 378 -2.86 10.83 -26.16
N ASN A 379 -2.77 9.97 -27.16
CA ASN A 379 -1.59 9.76 -28.00
C ASN A 379 -0.32 9.41 -27.19
N VAL A 380 -0.53 8.76 -26.03
CA VAL A 380 0.57 8.28 -25.20
C VAL A 380 1.12 6.98 -25.81
N THR A 381 2.44 6.91 -25.96
CA THR A 381 3.12 5.68 -26.38
C THR A 381 3.67 4.93 -25.17
N PRO A 382 3.89 3.61 -25.26
CA PRO A 382 4.49 2.82 -24.18
C PRO A 382 5.90 3.24 -23.78
N LYS A 383 6.58 4.06 -24.59
CA LYS A 383 7.95 4.55 -24.34
C LYS A 383 7.99 5.85 -23.52
N MET A 384 6.91 6.60 -23.46
CA MET A 384 6.82 7.85 -22.73
C MET A 384 6.97 7.64 -21.22
N GLU A 385 7.58 8.61 -20.52
CA GLU A 385 7.80 8.52 -19.08
C GLU A 385 6.50 8.25 -18.31
N VAL A 386 5.41 8.92 -18.67
CA VAL A 386 4.08 8.76 -18.02
C VAL A 386 3.49 7.35 -18.12
N ALA A 387 3.92 6.55 -19.11
CA ALA A 387 3.52 5.16 -19.27
C ALA A 387 4.47 4.17 -18.57
N ARG A 388 5.71 4.56 -18.29
CA ARG A 388 6.74 3.69 -17.72
C ARG A 388 6.92 3.84 -16.21
N GLU A 389 6.78 5.07 -15.71
CA GLU A 389 6.94 5.38 -14.31
C GLU A 389 5.60 5.32 -13.55
N GLU A 390 5.66 5.21 -12.23
CA GLU A 390 4.47 5.28 -11.40
C GLU A 390 3.92 6.72 -11.34
N THR A 391 2.75 6.96 -11.91
CA THR A 391 2.04 8.25 -11.77
C THR A 391 1.28 8.27 -10.44
N PHE A 392 1.86 8.90 -9.40
CA PHE A 392 1.24 8.95 -8.07
C PHE A 392 0.49 10.28 -7.85
N GLY A 393 -0.52 10.52 -8.70
CA GLY A 393 -1.34 11.73 -8.76
C GLY A 393 -2.35 11.67 -9.91
N PRO A 394 -3.16 12.70 -10.16
CA PRO A 394 -4.36 12.61 -10.98
C PRO A 394 -4.07 12.72 -12.51
N ILE A 395 -3.20 11.86 -13.05
CA ILE A 395 -2.89 11.77 -14.48
C ILE A 395 -3.34 10.42 -15.04
N ALA A 396 -4.10 10.43 -16.12
CA ALA A 396 -4.59 9.26 -16.85
C ALA A 396 -4.01 9.25 -18.28
N PRO A 397 -2.89 8.55 -18.54
CA PRO A 397 -2.37 8.33 -19.88
C PRO A 397 -3.20 7.27 -20.61
N VAL A 398 -3.64 7.57 -21.81
CA VAL A 398 -4.41 6.66 -22.69
C VAL A 398 -3.52 6.23 -23.86
N ILE A 399 -3.30 4.91 -23.95
CA ILE A 399 -2.55 4.23 -24.98
C ILE A 399 -3.55 3.50 -25.87
N VAL A 400 -3.60 3.82 -27.15
CA VAL A 400 -4.46 3.17 -28.13
C VAL A 400 -3.69 2.03 -28.80
N VAL A 401 -4.31 0.87 -28.90
CA VAL A 401 -3.72 -0.36 -29.46
C VAL A 401 -4.62 -0.92 -30.56
N GLU A 402 -4.05 -1.69 -31.47
CA GLU A 402 -4.83 -2.27 -32.57
C GLU A 402 -5.78 -3.36 -32.10
N ASP A 403 -5.34 -4.22 -31.16
CA ASP A 403 -6.15 -5.34 -30.65
C ASP A 403 -5.82 -5.69 -29.19
N GLU A 404 -6.49 -6.68 -28.65
CA GLU A 404 -6.30 -7.14 -27.26
C GLU A 404 -4.97 -7.88 -27.06
N GLN A 405 -4.36 -8.44 -28.10
CA GLN A 405 -3.07 -9.09 -27.98
C GLN A 405 -1.97 -8.06 -27.71
N GLU A 406 -1.96 -6.96 -28.47
CA GLU A 406 -1.08 -5.82 -28.23
C GLU A 406 -1.35 -5.20 -26.86
N ALA A 407 -2.64 -5.12 -26.44
CA ALA A 407 -2.99 -4.63 -25.12
C ALA A 407 -2.35 -5.44 -23.99
N LEU A 408 -2.34 -6.78 -24.11
CA LEU A 408 -1.72 -7.67 -23.13
C LEU A 408 -0.19 -7.54 -23.11
N GLU A 409 0.44 -7.40 -24.27
CA GLU A 409 1.90 -7.22 -24.39
C GLU A 409 2.32 -5.92 -23.69
N ILE A 410 1.66 -4.81 -23.98
CA ILE A 410 1.93 -3.51 -23.34
C ILE A 410 1.57 -3.55 -21.85
N ALA A 411 0.49 -4.23 -21.46
CA ALA A 411 0.12 -4.37 -20.05
C ALA A 411 1.23 -5.04 -19.24
N ASN A 412 1.87 -6.07 -19.81
CA ASN A 412 2.93 -6.83 -19.17
C ASN A 412 4.34 -6.20 -19.31
N ASP A 413 4.55 -5.29 -20.29
CA ASP A 413 5.82 -4.56 -20.49
C ASP A 413 5.98 -3.43 -19.47
N THR A 414 6.16 -3.82 -18.23
CA THR A 414 6.39 -2.91 -17.09
C THR A 414 7.26 -3.59 -16.03
N GLN A 415 8.00 -2.78 -15.29
CA GLN A 415 8.74 -3.25 -14.11
C GLN A 415 7.82 -3.57 -12.91
N PHE A 416 6.55 -3.21 -12.95
CA PHE A 416 5.57 -3.39 -11.88
C PHE A 416 4.65 -4.58 -12.15
N GLY A 417 3.95 -5.02 -11.10
CA GLY A 417 2.99 -6.12 -11.20
C GLY A 417 2.11 -6.20 -9.95
N LEU A 418 1.51 -5.07 -9.53
CA LEU A 418 0.63 -5.03 -8.35
C LEU A 418 -0.79 -5.45 -8.72
N GLY A 419 -1.46 -4.69 -9.55
CA GLY A 419 -2.81 -4.95 -9.99
C GLY A 419 -2.99 -4.78 -11.50
N ALA A 420 -4.12 -5.26 -12.01
CA ALA A 420 -4.59 -5.05 -13.38
C ALA A 420 -6.11 -5.11 -13.43
N SER A 421 -6.73 -4.36 -14.32
CA SER A 421 -8.15 -4.53 -14.62
C SER A 421 -8.39 -4.70 -16.12
N ILE A 422 -9.40 -5.53 -16.46
CA ILE A 422 -9.80 -5.80 -17.84
C ILE A 422 -11.31 -5.64 -17.97
N TRP A 423 -11.73 -4.96 -19.03
CA TRP A 423 -13.12 -4.65 -19.32
C TRP A 423 -13.54 -5.32 -20.63
N THR A 424 -14.46 -6.29 -20.55
CA THR A 424 -14.99 -7.07 -21.68
C THR A 424 -16.33 -7.66 -21.29
N GLN A 425 -17.22 -7.85 -22.26
CA GLN A 425 -18.48 -8.59 -22.07
C GLN A 425 -18.34 -10.08 -22.30
N ASN A 426 -17.20 -10.53 -22.84
CA ASN A 426 -16.92 -11.95 -23.11
C ASN A 426 -16.20 -12.62 -21.94
N LEU A 427 -16.91 -13.45 -21.18
CA LEU A 427 -16.35 -14.15 -20.01
C LEU A 427 -15.20 -15.11 -20.37
N GLY A 428 -15.24 -15.78 -21.52
CA GLY A 428 -14.14 -16.65 -21.95
C GLY A 428 -12.87 -15.85 -22.26
N LYS A 429 -13.02 -14.68 -22.88
CA LYS A 429 -11.92 -13.71 -23.10
C LYS A 429 -11.37 -13.22 -21.76
N ALA A 430 -12.24 -12.85 -20.84
CA ALA A 430 -11.87 -12.39 -19.49
C ALA A 430 -11.05 -13.46 -18.73
N GLU A 431 -11.51 -14.72 -18.74
CA GLU A 431 -10.81 -15.82 -18.06
C GLU A 431 -9.44 -16.10 -18.69
N LYS A 432 -9.35 -16.12 -20.02
CA LYS A 432 -8.08 -16.32 -20.73
C LYS A 432 -7.08 -15.21 -20.41
N TYR A 433 -7.49 -13.95 -20.54
CA TYR A 433 -6.59 -12.81 -20.42
C TYR A 433 -6.19 -12.53 -18.98
N SER A 434 -7.09 -12.76 -18.00
CA SER A 434 -6.73 -12.62 -16.60
C SER A 434 -5.60 -13.55 -16.16
N LYS A 435 -5.46 -14.73 -16.78
CA LYS A 435 -4.35 -15.67 -16.51
C LYS A 435 -3.03 -15.26 -17.19
N LEU A 436 -3.09 -14.43 -18.24
CA LEU A 436 -1.90 -13.94 -18.96
C LEU A 436 -1.33 -12.64 -18.37
N LEU A 437 -2.11 -11.91 -17.59
CA LEU A 437 -1.66 -10.67 -16.94
C LEU A 437 -0.70 -10.96 -15.79
N GLN A 438 0.47 -10.33 -15.83
CA GLN A 438 1.54 -10.48 -14.82
C GLN A 438 1.34 -9.48 -13.66
N ALA A 439 0.34 -9.74 -12.84
CA ALA A 439 0.01 -8.95 -11.66
C ALA A 439 -0.40 -9.86 -10.49
N GLY A 440 -0.26 -9.36 -9.26
CA GLY A 440 -0.71 -10.09 -8.07
C GLY A 440 -2.23 -10.08 -7.91
N ILE A 441 -2.92 -9.09 -8.51
CA ILE A 441 -4.37 -8.93 -8.44
C ILE A 441 -4.88 -8.63 -9.86
N VAL A 442 -5.87 -9.39 -10.33
CA VAL A 442 -6.55 -9.10 -11.59
C VAL A 442 -8.05 -9.01 -11.35
N THR A 443 -8.66 -7.94 -11.85
CA THR A 443 -10.09 -7.69 -11.70
C THR A 443 -10.74 -7.57 -13.07
N VAL A 444 -11.89 -8.23 -13.25
CA VAL A 444 -12.68 -8.18 -14.48
C VAL A 444 -13.90 -7.28 -14.26
N ASN A 445 -14.12 -6.33 -15.16
CA ASN A 445 -15.25 -5.38 -15.15
C ASN A 445 -15.42 -4.61 -13.83
N ASN A 446 -14.31 -4.39 -13.14
CA ASN A 446 -14.23 -3.54 -11.96
C ASN A 446 -12.81 -2.98 -11.83
N VAL A 447 -12.62 -2.03 -10.93
CA VAL A 447 -11.31 -1.52 -10.53
C VAL A 447 -10.67 -2.42 -9.48
N VAL A 448 -9.35 -2.40 -9.38
CA VAL A 448 -8.63 -3.13 -8.33
C VAL A 448 -8.98 -2.54 -6.96
N VAL A 449 -9.42 -3.39 -6.06
CA VAL A 449 -9.69 -3.04 -4.66
C VAL A 449 -9.14 -4.12 -3.75
N SER A 450 -8.61 -3.74 -2.60
CA SER A 450 -8.21 -4.70 -1.58
C SER A 450 -9.42 -5.22 -0.79
N ASP A 451 -9.41 -6.52 -0.48
CA ASP A 451 -10.48 -7.24 0.23
C ASP A 451 -9.82 -8.17 1.27
N PRO A 452 -10.24 -8.16 2.55
CA PRO A 452 -9.59 -8.97 3.58
C PRO A 452 -9.68 -10.49 3.35
N ARG A 453 -10.58 -10.95 2.49
CA ARG A 453 -10.82 -12.36 2.20
C ARG A 453 -9.85 -12.97 1.17
N VAL A 454 -9.22 -12.13 0.35
CA VAL A 454 -8.30 -12.56 -0.72
C VAL A 454 -6.90 -11.97 -0.52
N PRO A 455 -5.82 -12.64 -1.01
CA PRO A 455 -4.47 -12.13 -0.84
C PRO A 455 -4.29 -10.80 -1.60
N PHE A 456 -3.54 -9.90 -0.99
CA PHE A 456 -3.12 -8.62 -1.56
C PHE A 456 -1.60 -8.59 -1.67
N GLY A 457 -1.07 -8.13 -2.81
CA GLY A 457 0.36 -7.95 -3.02
C GLY A 457 0.76 -8.14 -4.47
N GLY A 458 1.96 -7.66 -4.79
CA GLY A 458 2.50 -7.63 -6.14
C GLY A 458 3.55 -8.67 -6.43
N ILE A 459 4.05 -8.60 -7.68
CA ILE A 459 5.23 -9.28 -8.20
C ILE A 459 6.15 -8.24 -8.83
N LYS A 460 7.29 -8.65 -9.35
CA LYS A 460 8.31 -7.76 -9.95
C LYS A 460 8.72 -6.67 -8.91
N ASN A 461 8.88 -5.42 -9.35
CA ASN A 461 9.22 -4.30 -8.46
C ASN A 461 8.06 -3.81 -7.59
N SER A 462 6.86 -4.37 -7.71
CA SER A 462 5.76 -4.10 -6.78
C SER A 462 5.90 -4.80 -5.43
N GLY A 463 6.93 -5.63 -5.26
CA GLY A 463 7.29 -6.23 -3.99
C GLY A 463 7.11 -7.74 -3.93
N PHE A 464 7.15 -8.28 -2.73
CA PHE A 464 6.99 -9.70 -2.44
C PHE A 464 6.39 -9.95 -1.06
N GLY A 465 5.93 -11.17 -0.84
CA GLY A 465 5.03 -11.51 0.25
C GLY A 465 3.60 -11.14 -0.10
N ARG A 466 2.71 -11.34 0.87
CA ARG A 466 1.29 -10.99 0.72
C ARG A 466 0.78 -10.34 2.01
N GLU A 467 -0.25 -9.55 1.86
CA GLU A 467 -1.09 -9.08 2.96
C GLU A 467 -2.51 -9.59 2.77
N LEU A 468 -3.33 -9.49 3.80
CA LEU A 468 -4.70 -9.95 3.84
C LEU A 468 -4.87 -11.46 3.63
N SER A 469 -6.10 -11.99 3.85
CA SER A 469 -6.45 -13.40 3.86
C SER A 469 -5.54 -14.25 4.77
N LYS A 470 -5.68 -15.57 4.72
CA LYS A 470 -4.76 -16.49 5.40
C LYS A 470 -3.30 -16.37 4.90
N HIS A 471 -3.12 -16.01 3.62
CA HIS A 471 -1.77 -15.89 3.04
C HIS A 471 -0.98 -14.75 3.67
N GLY A 472 -1.60 -13.58 3.88
CA GLY A 472 -0.94 -12.47 4.58
C GLY A 472 -0.71 -12.76 6.06
N MET A 473 -1.60 -13.50 6.70
CA MET A 473 -1.38 -13.93 8.09
C MET A 473 -0.16 -14.85 8.21
N PHE A 474 0.06 -15.76 7.26
CA PHE A 474 1.18 -16.71 7.28
C PHE A 474 2.54 -16.05 7.01
N GLU A 475 2.57 -14.83 6.53
CA GLU A 475 3.83 -14.10 6.37
C GLU A 475 4.54 -13.84 7.70
N PHE A 476 3.81 -13.73 8.81
CA PHE A 476 4.37 -13.41 10.13
C PHE A 476 4.19 -14.52 11.15
N VAL A 477 4.18 -15.77 10.68
CA VAL A 477 4.22 -16.97 11.53
C VAL A 477 5.37 -17.89 11.12
N ASN A 478 5.84 -18.67 12.10
CA ASN A 478 6.66 -19.84 11.88
C ASN A 478 5.74 -21.03 11.59
N ILE A 479 5.83 -21.57 10.38
CA ILE A 479 5.11 -22.79 9.98
C ILE A 479 5.96 -23.96 10.44
N LYS A 480 5.53 -24.65 11.52
CA LYS A 480 6.32 -25.64 12.23
C LYS A 480 5.76 -27.05 12.05
N SER A 481 6.59 -27.97 11.60
CA SER A 481 6.25 -29.39 11.53
C SER A 481 6.65 -30.09 12.83
N ILE A 482 5.70 -30.83 13.44
CA ILE A 482 5.91 -31.66 14.64
C ILE A 482 5.52 -33.08 14.30
N ARG A 483 6.44 -34.05 14.52
CA ARG A 483 6.21 -35.46 14.24
C ARG A 483 6.43 -36.29 15.49
N PHE A 484 5.52 -37.21 15.76
CA PHE A 484 5.60 -38.13 16.88
C PHE A 484 5.85 -39.52 16.33
N TYR A 485 6.96 -40.16 16.71
CA TYR A 485 7.29 -41.55 16.39
C TYR A 485 7.15 -42.41 17.65
N ASP A 486 6.84 -43.70 17.48
CA ASP A 486 6.87 -44.64 18.58
C ASP A 486 8.34 -44.94 18.92
N GLN A 487 8.65 -45.16 20.21
CA GLN A 487 10.04 -45.27 20.73
C GLN A 487 10.85 -46.48 20.21
N LEU A 488 10.30 -47.32 19.32
CA LEU A 488 10.90 -48.59 18.91
C LEU A 488 11.11 -48.76 17.39
N ILE A 489 11.23 -47.69 16.61
CA ILE A 489 11.65 -47.84 15.21
C ILE A 489 13.13 -47.55 15.12
N HIS A 490 13.97 -48.62 15.18
CA HIS A 490 15.32 -48.55 14.66
C HIS A 490 15.26 -48.32 13.15
N HIS A 491 15.49 -47.09 12.73
CA HIS A 491 15.75 -46.83 11.32
C HIS A 491 17.09 -47.50 10.96
N HIS A 492 17.03 -48.62 10.27
CA HIS A 492 18.17 -49.06 9.47
C HIS A 492 18.30 -48.04 8.33
N TYR A 493 19.27 -47.13 8.47
CA TYR A 493 19.76 -46.42 7.30
C TYR A 493 20.40 -47.47 6.39
N VAL A 494 19.82 -47.74 5.25
CA VAL A 494 20.46 -48.43 4.15
C VAL A 494 21.49 -47.45 3.61
N GLU A 495 22.77 -47.82 3.75
CA GLU A 495 23.91 -47.10 3.14
C GLU A 495 23.78 -47.04 1.59
#